data_522872ba24bc35e242b7f9eb6d9f31da
#
_entry.id   522872ba24bc35e242b7f9eb6d9f31da
#
_cell.length_a   1.000
_cell.length_b   1.000
_cell.length_c   1.000
_cell.angle_alpha   90.00
_cell.angle_beta   90.00
_cell.angle_gamma   90.00
#
_symmetry.space_group_name_H-M   'P 1'
#
loop_
_entity.id
_entity.type
_entity.pdbx_description
1 polymer ?
#
loop_
_entity_poly.entity_id
_entity_poly.type
_entity_poly.pdbx_seq_one_letter_code
_entity_poly.pdbx_strand_id
1 'polypeptide(L)'
;MSFLLRPSSRTVIRFRPALHLASLGLLSTLCLTLPAHATAASDSQQALAQLEERASQASPREQCFLYAQIVHAMTEQAGQQIADGDTEQAAATLQQVNRYARLIHLNLAHNAKRLKDAEELIHNTTYRLAECLHLVSGPDKATVQDTLKQLDQVNDELLTQVFAH
;
A
#
# COMPACT_ATOMS: atom_id res chain seq x y z
N MET A 1 -6.65 -60.00 12.69
CA MET A 1 -6.95 -60.47 11.34
C MET A 1 -6.38 -59.41 10.39
N SER A 2 -5.20 -59.63 9.95
CA SER A 2 -4.69 -60.17 8.68
C SER A 2 -4.58 -59.02 7.65
N PHE A 3 -3.32 -58.56 7.43
CA PHE A 3 -2.51 -58.72 6.23
C PHE A 3 -3.09 -58.03 4.97
N LEU A 4 -2.39 -57.15 4.29
CA LEU A 4 -1.29 -57.45 3.37
C LEU A 4 -0.48 -56.19 2.98
N LEU A 5 0.82 -56.33 3.15
CA LEU A 5 1.88 -55.57 2.47
C LEU A 5 1.83 -55.82 0.94
N ARG A 6 2.22 -54.80 0.14
CA ARG A 6 2.70 -55.03 -1.21
C ARG A 6 3.89 -54.12 -1.55
N PRO A 7 4.98 -54.68 -2.06
CA PRO A 7 6.24 -53.99 -2.23
C PRO A 7 6.52 -53.45 -3.62
N SER A 8 7.37 -52.41 -3.69
CA SER A 8 8.49 -52.24 -4.59
C SER A 8 8.30 -52.40 -6.11
N SER A 9 8.63 -51.35 -6.82
CA SER A 9 9.26 -51.47 -8.14
C SER A 9 10.33 -50.36 -8.28
N ARG A 10 11.60 -50.77 -8.04
CA ARG A 10 12.80 -50.02 -8.39
C ARG A 10 12.96 -50.13 -9.92
N THR A 11 12.85 -49.03 -10.63
CA THR A 11 13.26 -48.94 -12.03
C THR A 11 14.66 -48.36 -12.07
N VAL A 12 15.59 -49.23 -12.32
CA VAL A 12 17.01 -48.91 -12.60
C VAL A 12 17.09 -48.43 -14.05
N ILE A 13 17.34 -47.16 -14.28
CA ILE A 13 17.64 -46.64 -15.61
C ILE A 13 19.18 -46.57 -15.75
N ARG A 14 19.65 -47.41 -16.64
CA ARG A 14 21.07 -47.55 -17.03
C ARG A 14 21.53 -46.31 -17.79
N PHE A 15 22.60 -45.72 -17.29
CA PHE A 15 23.46 -44.75 -17.99
C PHE A 15 24.07 -45.39 -19.25
N ARG A 16 23.89 -44.75 -20.38
CA ARG A 16 24.70 -44.96 -21.58
C ARG A 16 25.39 -43.64 -21.91
N PRO A 17 26.73 -43.58 -21.96
CA PRO A 17 27.43 -42.41 -22.46
C PRO A 17 27.50 -42.48 -23.98
N ALA A 18 27.03 -41.46 -24.66
CA ALA A 18 27.34 -41.23 -26.07
C ALA A 18 27.97 -39.82 -26.18
N LEU A 19 29.23 -39.83 -26.46
CA LEU A 19 30.03 -38.68 -26.92
C LEU A 19 29.44 -38.17 -28.24
N HIS A 20 29.07 -36.89 -28.32
CA HIS A 20 29.14 -36.14 -29.57
C HIS A 20 29.70 -34.74 -29.31
N LEU A 21 30.81 -34.50 -29.97
CA LEU A 21 31.54 -33.24 -30.09
C LEU A 21 30.74 -32.20 -30.89
N ALA A 22 31.01 -30.97 -30.52
CA ALA A 22 31.01 -29.76 -31.36
C ALA A 22 29.66 -29.23 -31.87
N SER A 23 29.21 -28.14 -31.25
CA SER A 23 28.64 -27.04 -32.00
C SER A 23 28.86 -25.71 -31.26
N LEU A 24 29.69 -24.92 -31.91
CA LEU A 24 30.00 -23.51 -31.67
C LEU A 24 28.75 -22.67 -31.82
N GLY A 25 28.52 -21.70 -30.94
CA GLY A 25 27.77 -20.53 -31.35
C GLY A 25 26.54 -20.20 -30.59
N LEU A 26 26.61 -19.13 -30.01
CA LEU A 26 25.71 -18.01 -29.74
C LEU A 26 25.53 -17.73 -28.25
N LEU A 27 26.45 -16.89 -27.77
CA LEU A 27 26.28 -16.15 -26.52
C LEU A 27 25.09 -15.20 -26.70
N SER A 28 23.87 -15.66 -26.42
CA SER A 28 22.70 -14.81 -26.21
C SER A 28 22.83 -14.21 -24.82
N THR A 29 23.39 -13.03 -24.75
CA THR A 29 23.31 -12.13 -23.61
C THR A 29 21.82 -11.75 -23.42
N LEU A 30 21.11 -12.57 -22.63
CA LEU A 30 19.80 -12.24 -22.11
C LEU A 30 20.00 -11.11 -21.09
N CYS A 31 19.89 -9.85 -21.52
CA CYS A 31 19.75 -8.72 -20.62
C CYS A 31 18.48 -8.93 -19.78
N LEU A 32 18.67 -9.43 -18.56
CA LEU A 32 17.65 -9.32 -17.51
C LEU A 32 17.52 -7.84 -17.16
N THR A 33 16.61 -7.15 -17.85
CA THR A 33 16.07 -5.88 -17.39
C THR A 33 15.17 -6.18 -16.20
N LEU A 34 15.74 -6.20 -15.00
CA LEU A 34 14.97 -6.22 -13.74
C LEU A 34 14.12 -4.95 -13.73
N PRO A 35 12.79 -5.05 -13.57
CA PRO A 35 11.95 -3.87 -13.46
C PRO A 35 12.28 -3.14 -12.15
N ALA A 36 12.86 -1.95 -12.27
CA ALA A 36 13.20 -1.08 -11.14
C ALA A 36 11.98 -0.66 -10.29
N HIS A 37 10.78 -0.91 -10.78
CA HIS A 37 9.52 -0.60 -10.10
C HIS A 37 9.22 -1.52 -8.90
N ALA A 38 9.74 -2.74 -8.87
CA ALA A 38 9.46 -3.69 -7.79
C ALA A 38 10.14 -3.31 -6.46
N THR A 39 11.27 -2.63 -6.51
CA THR A 39 12.00 -2.20 -5.30
C THR A 39 11.33 -0.99 -4.64
N ALA A 40 10.90 0.00 -5.40
CA ALA A 40 10.25 1.19 -4.86
C ALA A 40 8.89 0.88 -4.17
N ALA A 41 8.10 -0.04 -4.73
CA ALA A 41 6.84 -0.49 -4.12
C ALA A 41 7.08 -1.25 -2.80
N SER A 42 8.12 -2.05 -2.73
CA SER A 42 8.53 -2.78 -1.53
C SER A 42 8.96 -1.82 -0.40
N ASP A 43 9.74 -0.79 -0.73
CA ASP A 43 10.22 0.19 0.24
C ASP A 43 9.08 1.05 0.82
N SER A 44 8.13 1.45 -0.01
CA SER A 44 6.96 2.21 0.43
C SER A 44 6.03 1.39 1.33
N GLN A 45 5.81 0.12 1.03
CA GLN A 45 5.03 -0.78 1.88
C GLN A 45 5.71 -1.02 3.23
N GLN A 46 7.04 -1.18 3.25
CA GLN A 46 7.79 -1.33 4.50
C GLN A 46 7.73 -0.06 5.34
N ALA A 47 7.85 1.12 4.72
CA ALA A 47 7.73 2.40 5.42
C ALA A 47 6.34 2.58 6.02
N LEU A 48 5.28 2.22 5.30
CA LEU A 48 3.91 2.25 5.78
C LEU A 48 3.70 1.32 6.98
N ALA A 49 4.18 0.07 6.90
CA ALA A 49 4.09 -0.88 8.02
C ALA A 49 4.80 -0.37 9.28
N GLN A 50 5.95 0.31 9.13
CA GLN A 50 6.64 0.95 10.25
C GLN A 50 5.85 2.12 10.84
N LEU A 51 5.15 2.91 10.02
CA LEU A 51 4.26 3.96 10.49
C LEU A 51 3.08 3.40 11.28
N GLU A 52 2.47 2.34 10.80
CA GLU A 52 1.36 1.66 11.48
C GLU A 52 1.80 1.10 12.84
N GLU A 53 2.96 0.46 12.89
CA GLU A 53 3.53 -0.05 14.14
C GLU A 53 3.81 1.08 15.13
N ARG A 54 4.42 2.17 14.68
CA ARG A 54 4.64 3.37 15.51
C ARG A 54 3.34 3.97 16.02
N ALA A 55 2.31 4.04 15.16
CA ALA A 55 1.00 4.56 15.55
C ALA A 55 0.31 3.68 16.60
N SER A 56 0.48 2.35 16.50
CA SER A 56 -0.09 1.40 17.47
C SER A 56 0.53 1.52 18.86
N GLN A 57 1.81 1.89 18.93
CA GLN A 57 2.58 2.03 20.18
C GLN A 57 2.57 3.46 20.73
N ALA A 58 2.11 4.43 19.96
CA ALA A 58 2.14 5.84 20.33
C ALA A 58 1.06 6.17 21.38
N SER A 59 1.32 7.21 22.16
CA SER A 59 0.30 7.78 23.05
C SER A 59 -0.87 8.37 22.24
N PRO A 60 -2.11 8.40 22.79
CA PRO A 60 -3.27 8.98 22.09
C PRO A 60 -3.02 10.41 21.59
N ARG A 61 -2.20 11.18 22.30
CA ARG A 61 -1.83 12.56 21.91
C ARG A 61 -0.94 12.63 20.66
N GLU A 62 -0.20 11.57 20.37
CA GLU A 62 0.74 11.48 19.23
C GLU A 62 0.12 10.75 18.04
N GLN A 63 -0.88 9.93 18.29
CA GLN A 63 -1.53 9.11 17.25
C GLN A 63 -2.16 9.95 16.14
N CYS A 64 -2.77 11.10 16.45
CA CYS A 64 -3.42 11.95 15.48
C CYS A 64 -2.50 12.29 14.29
N PHE A 65 -1.29 12.76 14.57
CA PHE A 65 -0.32 13.09 13.52
C PHE A 65 0.21 11.86 12.79
N LEU A 66 0.43 10.74 13.49
CA LEU A 66 0.86 9.49 12.86
C LEU A 66 -0.22 8.93 11.92
N TYR A 67 -1.49 9.02 12.29
CA TYR A 67 -2.59 8.65 11.38
C TYR A 67 -2.67 9.57 10.16
N ALA A 68 -2.40 10.88 10.32
CA ALA A 68 -2.31 11.78 9.17
C ALA A 68 -1.18 11.37 8.22
N GLN A 69 -0.03 10.95 8.75
CA GLN A 69 1.07 10.42 7.92
C GLN A 69 0.69 9.12 7.19
N ILE A 70 -0.05 8.22 7.85
CA ILE A 70 -0.55 6.98 7.22
C ILE A 70 -1.55 7.31 6.12
N VAL A 71 -2.51 8.21 6.39
CA VAL A 71 -3.49 8.69 5.40
C VAL A 71 -2.77 9.26 4.18
N HIS A 72 -1.77 10.10 4.38
CA HIS A 72 -0.98 10.67 3.29
C HIS A 72 -0.29 9.57 2.46
N ALA A 73 0.46 8.68 3.10
CA ALA A 73 1.20 7.62 2.41
C ALA A 73 0.28 6.67 1.63
N MET A 74 -0.87 6.29 2.22
CA MET A 74 -1.87 5.45 1.55
C MET A 74 -2.54 6.17 0.39
N THR A 75 -2.80 7.48 0.50
CA THR A 75 -3.39 8.26 -0.59
C THR A 75 -2.44 8.38 -1.77
N GLU A 76 -1.13 8.58 -1.52
CA GLU A 76 -0.11 8.54 -2.57
C GLU A 76 -0.08 7.18 -3.28
N GLN A 77 -0.15 6.09 -2.51
CA GLN A 77 -0.24 4.74 -3.07
C GLN A 77 -1.50 4.54 -3.92
N ALA A 78 -2.67 5.00 -3.43
CA ALA A 78 -3.91 4.92 -4.20
C ALA A 78 -3.85 5.74 -5.49
N GLY A 79 -3.24 6.93 -5.45
CA GLY A 79 -3.00 7.76 -6.64
C GLY A 79 -2.16 7.05 -7.69
N GLN A 80 -1.09 6.37 -7.26
CA GLN A 80 -0.27 5.57 -8.16
C GLN A 80 -1.05 4.39 -8.75
N GLN A 81 -1.80 3.65 -7.93
CA GLN A 81 -2.65 2.55 -8.40
C GLN A 81 -3.70 3.01 -9.41
N ILE A 82 -4.30 4.20 -9.21
CA ILE A 82 -5.22 4.81 -10.18
C ILE A 82 -4.50 5.12 -11.49
N ALA A 83 -3.31 5.70 -11.43
CA ALA A 83 -2.52 6.04 -12.61
C ALA A 83 -2.08 4.80 -13.41
N ASP A 84 -1.81 3.68 -12.70
CA ASP A 84 -1.44 2.39 -13.30
C ASP A 84 -2.67 1.61 -13.82
N GLY A 85 -3.89 2.08 -13.53
CA GLY A 85 -5.15 1.42 -13.92
C GLY A 85 -5.62 0.32 -12.96
N ASP A 86 -4.97 0.15 -11.81
CA ASP A 86 -5.30 -0.85 -10.79
C ASP A 86 -6.41 -0.33 -9.86
N THR A 87 -7.57 0.00 -10.43
CA THR A 87 -8.65 0.69 -9.70
C THR A 87 -9.24 -0.14 -8.56
N GLU A 88 -9.25 -1.46 -8.65
CA GLU A 88 -9.70 -2.33 -7.57
C GLU A 88 -8.78 -2.22 -6.34
N GLN A 89 -7.46 -2.23 -6.54
CA GLN A 89 -6.51 -2.04 -5.45
C GLN A 89 -6.58 -0.63 -4.88
N ALA A 90 -6.75 0.38 -5.75
CA ALA A 90 -6.93 1.75 -5.33
C ALA A 90 -8.17 1.91 -4.43
N ALA A 91 -9.29 1.30 -4.80
CA ALA A 91 -10.50 1.32 -3.99
C ALA A 91 -10.28 0.68 -2.60
N ALA A 92 -9.59 -0.46 -2.54
CA ALA A 92 -9.23 -1.10 -1.28
C ALA A 92 -8.32 -0.22 -0.42
N THR A 93 -7.33 0.43 -1.03
CA THR A 93 -6.43 1.37 -0.36
C THR A 93 -7.20 2.59 0.17
N LEU A 94 -8.11 3.18 -0.61
CA LEU A 94 -8.95 4.31 -0.20
C LEU A 94 -9.91 3.95 0.96
N GLN A 95 -10.38 2.71 1.03
CA GLN A 95 -11.13 2.23 2.20
C GLN A 95 -10.28 2.26 3.49
N GLN A 96 -8.98 1.93 3.41
CA GLN A 96 -8.07 2.05 4.54
C GLN A 96 -7.81 3.53 4.88
N VAL A 97 -7.63 4.41 3.89
CA VAL A 97 -7.56 5.86 4.09
C VAL A 97 -8.75 6.35 4.91
N ASN A 98 -9.98 5.98 4.52
CA ASN A 98 -11.19 6.34 5.24
C ASN A 98 -11.22 5.81 6.68
N ARG A 99 -10.66 4.61 6.91
CA ARG A 99 -10.53 4.05 8.27
C ARG A 99 -9.60 4.90 9.13
N TYR A 100 -8.41 5.26 8.63
CA TYR A 100 -7.46 6.09 9.38
C TYR A 100 -7.94 7.54 9.54
N ALA A 101 -8.65 8.10 8.57
CA ALA A 101 -9.31 9.40 8.70
C ALA A 101 -10.29 9.43 9.89
N ARG A 102 -11.09 8.38 10.07
CA ARG A 102 -11.96 8.25 11.27
C ARG A 102 -11.16 8.14 12.56
N LEU A 103 -9.99 7.49 12.56
CA LEU A 103 -9.14 7.42 13.73
C LEU A 103 -8.54 8.78 14.10
N ILE A 104 -8.24 9.65 13.12
CA ILE A 104 -7.84 11.04 13.38
C ILE A 104 -8.96 11.75 14.14
N HIS A 105 -10.20 11.71 13.62
CA HIS A 105 -11.37 12.30 14.26
C HIS A 105 -11.52 11.88 15.74
N LEU A 106 -11.42 10.58 16.02
CA LEU A 106 -11.54 10.05 17.37
C LEU A 106 -10.41 10.52 18.31
N ASN A 107 -9.22 10.78 17.78
CA ASN A 107 -8.05 11.18 18.56
C ASN A 107 -7.96 12.70 18.79
N LEU A 108 -8.72 13.51 18.10
CA LEU A 108 -8.76 14.97 18.32
C LEU A 108 -9.17 15.33 19.76
N ALA A 109 -10.07 14.54 20.35
CA ALA A 109 -10.54 14.75 21.73
C ALA A 109 -9.45 14.59 22.81
N HIS A 110 -8.29 14.05 22.48
CA HIS A 110 -7.22 13.73 23.43
C HIS A 110 -6.14 14.81 23.56
N ASN A 111 -6.44 16.06 23.21
CA ASN A 111 -5.45 17.15 23.22
C ASN A 111 -4.21 16.76 22.37
N ALA A 112 -4.44 16.49 21.11
CA ALA A 112 -3.45 15.96 20.19
C ALA A 112 -2.27 16.93 20.00
N LYS A 113 -1.07 16.36 19.86
CA LYS A 113 0.13 17.10 19.50
C LYS A 113 0.23 17.26 17.97
N ARG A 114 0.93 18.30 17.54
CA ARG A 114 1.23 18.54 16.13
C ARG A 114 -0.01 18.69 15.25
N LEU A 115 -1.07 19.28 15.80
CA LEU A 115 -2.33 19.49 15.08
C LEU A 115 -2.15 20.28 13.79
N LYS A 116 -1.31 21.34 13.83
CA LYS A 116 -1.01 22.14 12.64
C LYS A 116 -0.32 21.33 11.56
N ASP A 117 0.65 20.48 11.94
CA ASP A 117 1.34 19.62 10.98
C ASP A 117 0.40 18.56 10.40
N ALA A 118 -0.52 18.03 11.22
CA ALA A 118 -1.54 17.08 10.77
C ALA A 118 -2.55 17.74 9.80
N GLU A 119 -3.01 18.95 10.10
CA GLU A 119 -3.91 19.73 9.24
C GLU A 119 -3.26 20.02 7.89
N GLU A 120 -2.05 20.58 7.88
CA GLU A 120 -1.32 20.87 6.65
C GLU A 120 -1.12 19.61 5.78
N LEU A 121 -0.80 18.49 6.41
CA LEU A 121 -0.61 17.22 5.71
C LEU A 121 -1.91 16.69 5.11
N ILE A 122 -3.03 16.74 5.86
CA ILE A 122 -4.35 16.31 5.37
C ILE A 122 -4.83 17.23 4.25
N HIS A 123 -4.67 18.54 4.41
CA HIS A 123 -5.01 19.52 3.36
C HIS A 123 -4.28 19.20 2.04
N ASN A 124 -2.96 19.03 2.09
CA ASN A 124 -2.17 18.68 0.92
C ASN A 124 -2.57 17.32 0.32
N THR A 125 -2.90 16.35 1.18
CA THR A 125 -3.34 15.01 0.76
C THR A 125 -4.68 15.08 0.02
N THR A 126 -5.64 15.86 0.54
CA THR A 126 -6.93 16.09 -0.11
C THR A 126 -6.77 16.71 -1.48
N TYR A 127 -5.92 17.73 -1.60
CA TYR A 127 -5.63 18.37 -2.88
C TYR A 127 -5.09 17.36 -3.91
N ARG A 128 -4.11 16.55 -3.53
CA ARG A 128 -3.51 15.55 -4.43
C ARG A 128 -4.48 14.45 -4.84
N LEU A 129 -5.34 14.00 -3.92
CA LEU A 129 -6.37 13.02 -4.27
C LEU A 129 -7.41 13.61 -5.24
N ALA A 130 -7.74 14.90 -5.11
CA ALA A 130 -8.64 15.58 -6.03
C ALA A 130 -8.12 15.60 -7.47
N GLU A 131 -6.80 15.66 -7.65
CA GLU A 131 -6.18 15.58 -8.98
C GLU A 131 -6.44 14.23 -9.67
N CYS A 132 -6.70 13.15 -8.91
CA CYS A 132 -7.00 11.85 -9.47
C CYS A 132 -8.44 11.72 -10.02
N LEU A 133 -9.35 12.66 -9.74
CA LEU A 133 -10.75 12.58 -10.16
C LEU A 133 -10.96 12.53 -11.67
N HIS A 134 -10.05 13.09 -12.45
CA HIS A 134 -10.12 13.07 -13.91
C HIS A 134 -9.59 11.76 -14.53
N LEU A 135 -8.88 10.95 -13.73
CA LEU A 135 -8.33 9.67 -14.16
C LEU A 135 -9.32 8.51 -13.97
N VAL A 136 -10.37 8.72 -13.18
CA VAL A 136 -11.34 7.68 -12.81
C VAL A 136 -12.74 8.00 -13.33
N SER A 137 -13.56 6.96 -13.52
CA SER A 137 -14.95 7.08 -13.98
C SER A 137 -15.86 6.08 -13.25
N GLY A 138 -17.17 6.25 -13.40
CA GLY A 138 -18.16 5.31 -12.85
C GLY A 138 -18.03 5.13 -11.33
N PRO A 139 -18.07 3.89 -10.83
CA PRO A 139 -18.02 3.59 -9.39
C PRO A 139 -16.71 4.00 -8.73
N ASP A 140 -15.58 3.93 -9.45
CA ASP A 140 -14.28 4.31 -8.92
C ASP A 140 -14.23 5.81 -8.62
N LYS A 141 -14.87 6.64 -9.46
CA LYS A 141 -15.00 8.07 -9.22
C LYS A 141 -15.79 8.35 -7.95
N ALA A 142 -16.87 7.61 -7.70
CA ALA A 142 -17.64 7.75 -6.47
C ALA A 142 -16.80 7.43 -5.24
N THR A 143 -15.99 6.37 -5.28
CA THR A 143 -15.08 5.99 -4.19
C THR A 143 -14.07 7.09 -3.88
N VAL A 144 -13.46 7.71 -4.90
CA VAL A 144 -12.54 8.84 -4.71
C VAL A 144 -13.27 10.04 -4.13
N GLN A 145 -14.49 10.37 -4.62
CA GLN A 145 -15.30 11.48 -4.11
C GLN A 145 -15.70 11.29 -2.65
N ASP A 146 -16.09 10.09 -2.25
CA ASP A 146 -16.46 9.80 -0.86
C ASP A 146 -15.25 9.92 0.06
N THR A 147 -14.07 9.50 -0.40
CA THR A 147 -12.82 9.65 0.36
C THR A 147 -12.44 11.13 0.49
N LEU A 148 -12.54 11.91 -0.58
CA LEU A 148 -12.31 13.36 -0.53
C LEU A 148 -13.21 14.04 0.49
N LYS A 149 -14.51 13.74 0.47
CA LYS A 149 -15.45 14.28 1.44
C LYS A 149 -15.09 13.96 2.89
N GLN A 150 -14.60 12.73 3.13
CA GLN A 150 -14.14 12.32 4.46
C GLN A 150 -12.87 13.07 4.89
N LEU A 151 -11.92 13.28 3.96
CA LEU A 151 -10.70 14.04 4.24
C LEU A 151 -10.97 15.52 4.46
N ASP A 152 -11.87 16.14 3.68
CA ASP A 152 -12.32 17.52 3.87
C ASP A 152 -12.92 17.71 5.26
N GLN A 153 -13.79 16.78 5.69
CA GLN A 153 -14.36 16.82 7.03
C GLN A 153 -13.29 16.77 8.12
N VAL A 154 -12.32 15.87 8.02
CA VAL A 154 -11.20 15.75 8.98
C VAL A 154 -10.35 17.01 8.96
N ASN A 155 -10.11 17.59 7.78
CA ASN A 155 -9.36 18.84 7.65
C ASN A 155 -10.05 20.00 8.38
N ASP A 156 -11.35 20.17 8.22
CA ASP A 156 -12.15 21.20 8.89
C ASP A 156 -12.13 21.03 10.43
N GLU A 157 -12.20 19.78 10.91
CA GLU A 157 -12.09 19.46 12.33
C GLU A 157 -10.70 19.77 12.89
N LEU A 158 -9.63 19.40 12.19
CA LEU A 158 -8.25 19.75 12.55
C LEU A 158 -8.06 21.26 12.60
N LEU A 159 -8.53 21.97 11.58
CA LEU A 159 -8.45 23.41 11.50
C LEU A 159 -9.16 24.07 12.68
N THR A 160 -10.37 23.62 13.02
CA THR A 160 -11.12 24.08 14.18
C THR A 160 -10.32 23.89 15.48
N GLN A 161 -9.66 22.74 15.66
CA GLN A 161 -8.85 22.46 16.85
C GLN A 161 -7.57 23.32 16.89
N VAL A 162 -6.93 23.58 15.75
CA VAL A 162 -5.74 24.44 15.65
C VAL A 162 -6.05 25.86 16.12
N PHE A 163 -7.25 26.40 15.79
CA PHE A 163 -7.64 27.74 16.19
C PHE A 163 -8.34 27.84 17.56
N ALA A 164 -8.70 26.71 18.16
CA ALA A 164 -9.28 26.68 19.51
C ALA A 164 -8.22 26.74 20.63
N HIS A 165 -6.94 26.61 20.29
CA HIS A 165 -5.79 26.65 21.19
C HIS A 165 -4.88 27.83 20.88
#